data_5cab390a80c2f0f8c1c06bdf16882191
#
_entry.id   5cab390a80c2f0f8c1c06bdf16882191
#
_cell.length_a   1.000
_cell.length_b   1.000
_cell.length_c   1.000
_cell.angle_alpha   90.00
_cell.angle_beta   90.00
_cell.angle_gamma   90.00
#
_symmetry.space_group_name_H-M   'P 1'
#
loop_
_entity.id
_entity.type
_entity.pdbx_description
1 polymer ?
#
loop_
_entity_poly.entity_id
_entity_poly.type
_entity_poly.pdbx_seq_one_letter_code
_entity_poly.pdbx_strand_id
1 'polypeptide(L)'
;MSSPSRFDGRCPVCNGQARNLLSLDFSERQWLPDRVSLALCDACDFAFTSPADAKEYANYYSATTNDLLFQDGSSAQKQERYQAQTGFLAPLLSEREPRRVLDIGCGNGGLLRSLQARFVQHHYHGVDPNVEVHTTPEGISFSRSWRELEGTYDLVIVSHVLEHILDLVEFSRIRRLLAAGGALYAEVPDASRYADFPRREYLYYVDRLHINHFTPASLRRLMERWGLSVIWSGLHDFQYKDCKPYPACCVLATDVSRIPAVQGQADSLTFAMQRYLQGESERAEEWRQRLGCDHEVLVYGFGDNFFRARNADGPLAGCRVRSVIDRRWKELGRSRYADSYTFIDLEQALENFAHLPVVVTVSWQGEAIAQELLNAGCKKVFIL
;
A
#
# COMPACT_ATOMS: atom_id res chain seq x y z
N MET A 1 9.41 -22.23 -14.88
CA MET A 1 7.98 -21.87 -14.71
C MET A 1 7.54 -22.40 -13.37
N SER A 2 7.59 -21.58 -12.31
CA SER A 2 7.05 -21.95 -11.00
C SER A 2 5.52 -21.86 -11.12
N SER A 3 4.84 -22.96 -10.79
CA SER A 3 3.38 -22.96 -10.69
C SER A 3 2.94 -21.84 -9.75
N PRO A 4 1.87 -21.09 -10.06
CA PRO A 4 1.37 -20.09 -9.15
C PRO A 4 1.05 -20.76 -7.81
N SER A 5 1.63 -20.26 -6.71
CA SER A 5 1.32 -20.75 -5.37
C SER A 5 -0.19 -20.59 -5.19
N ARG A 6 -0.90 -21.70 -5.07
CA ARG A 6 -2.34 -21.67 -4.81
C ARG A 6 -2.55 -21.13 -3.40
N PHE A 7 -3.55 -20.24 -3.25
CA PHE A 7 -4.07 -19.90 -1.93
C PHE A 7 -4.36 -21.20 -1.16
N ASP A 8 -3.65 -21.42 -0.06
CA ASP A 8 -3.74 -22.63 0.76
C ASP A 8 -4.90 -22.59 1.75
N GLY A 9 -5.66 -21.52 1.77
CA GLY A 9 -6.80 -21.31 2.66
C GLY A 9 -6.42 -20.99 4.10
N ARG A 10 -5.14 -20.68 4.40
CA ARG A 10 -4.66 -20.43 5.76
C ARG A 10 -4.37 -18.96 6.03
N CYS A 11 -4.76 -18.52 7.21
CA CYS A 11 -4.49 -17.17 7.70
C CYS A 11 -3.03 -17.03 8.18
N PRO A 12 -2.25 -16.04 7.72
CA PRO A 12 -0.87 -15.85 8.15
C PRO A 12 -0.73 -15.42 9.62
N VAL A 13 -1.83 -14.98 10.25
CA VAL A 13 -1.84 -14.55 11.65
C VAL A 13 -2.18 -15.69 12.61
N CYS A 14 -3.27 -16.44 12.34
CA CYS A 14 -3.78 -17.44 13.30
C CYS A 14 -3.76 -18.87 12.76
N ASN A 15 -3.32 -19.08 11.53
CA ASN A 15 -3.37 -20.37 10.82
C ASN A 15 -4.78 -20.98 10.68
N GLY A 16 -5.84 -20.22 10.98
CA GLY A 16 -7.23 -20.59 10.78
C GLY A 16 -7.61 -20.63 9.31
N GLN A 17 -8.79 -21.19 9.02
CA GLN A 17 -9.33 -21.17 7.65
C GLN A 17 -9.64 -19.74 7.22
N ALA A 18 -9.29 -19.43 5.97
CA ALA A 18 -9.65 -18.16 5.34
C ALA A 18 -10.41 -18.44 4.04
N ARG A 19 -11.35 -17.58 3.72
CA ARG A 19 -12.15 -17.65 2.48
C ARG A 19 -11.70 -16.62 1.49
N ASN A 20 -11.70 -16.97 0.21
CA ASN A 20 -11.45 -16.03 -0.87
C ASN A 20 -12.65 -15.09 -1.05
N LEU A 21 -12.42 -13.78 -1.09
CA LEU A 21 -13.44 -12.77 -1.38
C LEU A 21 -13.50 -12.43 -2.87
N LEU A 22 -12.32 -12.22 -3.48
CA LEU A 22 -12.20 -11.91 -4.90
C LEU A 22 -10.78 -12.26 -5.39
N SER A 23 -10.63 -12.36 -6.71
CA SER A 23 -9.33 -12.51 -7.36
C SER A 23 -9.13 -11.38 -8.36
N LEU A 24 -7.92 -10.82 -8.41
CA LEU A 24 -7.54 -9.69 -9.26
C LEU A 24 -6.37 -10.05 -10.13
N ASP A 25 -6.44 -9.64 -11.40
CA ASP A 25 -5.33 -9.70 -12.33
C ASP A 25 -4.60 -8.36 -12.36
N PHE A 26 -3.28 -8.42 -12.59
CA PHE A 26 -2.38 -7.27 -12.66
C PHE A 26 -1.48 -7.37 -13.89
N SER A 27 -0.83 -6.26 -14.23
CA SER A 27 0.21 -6.25 -15.25
C SER A 27 1.38 -7.14 -14.84
N GLU A 28 2.04 -7.74 -15.82
CA GLU A 28 3.29 -8.45 -15.55
C GLU A 28 4.34 -7.47 -14.97
N ARG A 29 4.92 -7.85 -13.84
CA ARG A 29 6.01 -7.12 -13.22
C ARG A 29 6.95 -8.13 -12.58
N GLN A 30 8.23 -7.97 -12.84
CA GLN A 30 9.25 -8.86 -12.28
C GLN A 30 9.12 -8.94 -10.75
N TRP A 31 9.19 -10.16 -10.21
CA TRP A 31 9.06 -10.52 -8.79
C TRP A 31 7.68 -10.25 -8.13
N LEU A 32 6.70 -9.81 -8.87
CA LEU A 32 5.35 -9.69 -8.33
C LEU A 32 4.37 -10.61 -9.03
N PRO A 33 3.40 -11.19 -8.31
CA PRO A 33 2.39 -12.04 -8.93
C PRO A 33 1.52 -11.20 -9.88
N ASP A 34 1.16 -11.78 -11.01
CA ASP A 34 0.24 -11.16 -11.97
C ASP A 34 -1.24 -11.47 -11.66
N ARG A 35 -1.49 -12.31 -10.65
CA ARG A 35 -2.81 -12.60 -10.11
C ARG A 35 -2.73 -12.78 -8.60
N VAL A 36 -3.63 -12.14 -7.88
CA VAL A 36 -3.75 -12.26 -6.43
C VAL A 36 -5.19 -12.51 -6.01
N SER A 37 -5.39 -13.06 -4.83
CA SER A 37 -6.68 -13.26 -4.20
C SER A 37 -6.74 -12.53 -2.88
N LEU A 38 -7.76 -11.71 -2.67
CA LEU A 38 -8.07 -11.14 -1.37
C LEU A 38 -8.82 -12.19 -0.55
N ALA A 39 -8.27 -12.55 0.58
CA ALA A 39 -8.83 -13.53 1.50
C ALA A 39 -9.14 -12.94 2.86
N LEU A 40 -10.13 -13.50 3.54
CA LEU A 40 -10.57 -13.11 4.87
C LEU A 40 -10.58 -14.30 5.81
N CYS A 41 -9.97 -14.13 6.98
CA CYS A 41 -10.03 -15.09 8.07
C CYS A 41 -11.15 -14.74 9.04
N ASP A 42 -12.22 -15.51 9.05
CA ASP A 42 -13.34 -15.28 9.96
C ASP A 42 -12.97 -15.54 11.45
N ALA A 43 -11.95 -16.37 11.71
CA ALA A 43 -11.52 -16.70 13.08
C ALA A 43 -10.81 -15.55 13.80
N CYS A 44 -10.04 -14.72 13.09
CA CYS A 44 -9.32 -13.59 13.69
C CYS A 44 -9.64 -12.25 13.03
N ASP A 45 -10.62 -12.23 12.12
CA ASP A 45 -11.06 -11.03 11.43
C ASP A 45 -9.87 -10.29 10.76
N PHE A 46 -9.09 -11.05 9.95
CA PHE A 46 -7.91 -10.54 9.27
C PHE A 46 -8.03 -10.75 7.77
N ALA A 47 -7.82 -9.70 7.00
CA ALA A 47 -7.82 -9.76 5.55
C ALA A 47 -6.40 -9.65 4.99
N PHE A 48 -6.12 -10.45 3.98
CA PHE A 48 -4.80 -10.50 3.37
C PHE A 48 -4.87 -10.88 1.89
N THR A 49 -3.84 -10.51 1.16
CA THR A 49 -3.68 -10.81 -0.26
C THR A 49 -2.73 -12.00 -0.43
N SER A 50 -3.16 -13.01 -1.17
CA SER A 50 -2.41 -14.24 -1.47
C SER A 50 -2.53 -14.58 -2.97
N PRO A 51 -1.62 -15.30 -3.58
CA PRO A 51 -0.37 -15.79 -3.02
C PRO A 51 0.73 -14.75 -3.12
N ALA A 52 1.72 -14.90 -2.25
CA ALA A 52 2.92 -14.10 -2.31
C ALA A 52 4.13 -14.99 -1.98
N ASP A 53 5.13 -14.98 -2.82
CA ASP A 53 6.41 -15.64 -2.57
C ASP A 53 7.35 -14.69 -1.83
N ALA A 54 7.79 -15.10 -0.64
CA ALA A 54 8.63 -14.27 0.23
C ALA A 54 9.95 -13.86 -0.43
N LYS A 55 10.54 -14.73 -1.24
CA LYS A 55 11.78 -14.47 -1.94
C LYS A 55 11.58 -13.49 -3.10
N GLU A 56 10.49 -13.65 -3.84
CA GLU A 56 10.14 -12.75 -4.93
C GLU A 56 9.85 -11.33 -4.40
N TYR A 57 9.08 -11.21 -3.32
CA TYR A 57 8.84 -9.91 -2.69
C TYR A 57 10.12 -9.27 -2.12
N ALA A 58 10.99 -10.07 -1.47
CA ALA A 58 12.29 -9.56 -1.01
C ALA A 58 13.14 -9.06 -2.18
N ASN A 59 13.15 -9.78 -3.31
CA ASN A 59 13.84 -9.36 -4.53
C ASN A 59 13.22 -8.06 -5.09
N TYR A 60 11.88 -7.96 -5.11
CA TYR A 60 11.21 -6.74 -5.55
C TYR A 60 11.63 -5.52 -4.72
N TYR A 61 11.54 -5.62 -3.40
CA TYR A 61 11.92 -4.51 -2.51
C TYR A 61 13.42 -4.19 -2.56
N SER A 62 14.28 -5.17 -2.79
CA SER A 62 15.74 -4.95 -2.91
C SER A 62 16.14 -4.35 -4.26
N ALA A 63 15.43 -4.67 -5.33
CA ALA A 63 15.75 -4.26 -6.69
C ALA A 63 14.99 -3.00 -7.13
N THR A 64 13.87 -2.69 -6.49
CA THR A 64 13.13 -1.47 -6.76
C THR A 64 13.91 -0.31 -6.15
N THR A 65 14.96 0.07 -6.88
CA THR A 65 15.79 1.20 -6.52
C THR A 65 14.93 2.43 -6.26
N ASN A 66 15.28 3.09 -5.23
CA ASN A 66 14.98 4.36 -4.65
C ASN A 66 14.20 5.39 -5.49
N ASP A 67 14.27 5.38 -6.80
CA ASP A 67 13.76 6.47 -7.63
C ASP A 67 12.24 6.62 -7.60
N LEU A 68 11.47 5.53 -7.56
CA LEU A 68 10.01 5.62 -7.55
C LEU A 68 9.40 5.76 -6.14
N LEU A 69 10.03 5.14 -5.14
CA LEU A 69 9.54 5.19 -3.75
C LEU A 69 10.12 6.39 -2.97
N PHE A 70 11.28 6.91 -3.39
CA PHE A 70 12.03 7.93 -2.66
C PHE A 70 12.07 9.31 -3.32
N GLN A 71 11.75 9.46 -4.60
CA GLN A 71 11.69 10.78 -5.27
C GLN A 71 10.73 11.77 -4.59
N ASP A 72 9.76 11.28 -3.84
CA ASP A 72 8.77 12.09 -3.13
C ASP A 72 9.11 12.43 -1.67
N GLY A 73 10.30 12.13 -1.17
CA GLY A 73 10.67 12.39 0.24
C GLY A 73 10.67 13.87 0.64
N SER A 74 10.69 14.77 -0.35
CA SER A 74 10.64 16.23 -0.19
C SER A 74 9.23 16.81 -0.42
N SER A 75 8.22 15.99 -0.75
CA SER A 75 6.88 16.54 -0.97
C SER A 75 6.33 17.17 0.32
N ALA A 76 5.64 18.30 0.21
CA ALA A 76 5.02 18.98 1.34
C ALA A 76 4.10 18.04 2.14
N GLN A 77 3.41 17.15 1.45
CA GLN A 77 2.50 16.16 2.04
C GLN A 77 3.23 15.13 2.93
N LYS A 78 4.41 14.64 2.52
CA LYS A 78 5.21 13.75 3.37
C LYS A 78 5.76 14.49 4.59
N GLN A 79 6.16 15.73 4.43
CA GLN A 79 6.63 16.56 5.55
C GLN A 79 5.49 16.78 6.56
N GLU A 80 4.28 17.08 6.10
CA GLU A 80 3.10 17.22 6.96
C GLU A 80 2.82 15.93 7.75
N ARG A 81 2.87 14.75 7.09
CA ARG A 81 2.73 13.46 7.76
C ARG A 81 3.82 13.25 8.81
N TYR A 82 5.08 13.49 8.49
CA TYR A 82 6.17 13.34 9.45
C TYR A 82 6.05 14.29 10.65
N GLN A 83 5.57 15.50 10.44
CA GLN A 83 5.28 16.45 11.52
C GLN A 83 4.15 15.96 12.43
N ALA A 84 3.08 15.43 11.86
CA ALA A 84 1.98 14.85 12.63
C ALA A 84 2.45 13.63 13.45
N GLN A 85 3.18 12.70 12.83
CA GLN A 85 3.76 11.55 13.53
C GLN A 85 4.73 11.99 14.64
N THR A 86 5.57 12.99 14.37
CA THR A 86 6.45 13.59 15.39
C THR A 86 5.65 14.16 16.55
N GLY A 87 4.49 14.76 16.29
CA GLY A 87 3.55 15.23 17.30
C GLY A 87 3.00 14.10 18.18
N PHE A 88 2.58 12.98 17.59
CA PHE A 88 2.12 11.79 18.33
C PHE A 88 3.21 11.17 19.21
N LEU A 89 4.44 11.14 18.72
CA LEU A 89 5.56 10.53 19.42
C LEU A 89 6.23 11.47 20.45
N ALA A 90 5.92 12.77 20.39
CA ALA A 90 6.51 13.78 21.27
C ALA A 90 6.42 13.46 22.77
N PRO A 91 5.29 12.97 23.33
CA PRO A 91 5.20 12.64 24.74
C PRO A 91 6.22 11.58 25.18
N LEU A 92 6.60 10.66 24.28
CA LEU A 92 7.58 9.59 24.56
C LEU A 92 9.03 10.09 24.50
N LEU A 93 9.28 11.21 23.82
CA LEU A 93 10.60 11.73 23.51
C LEU A 93 10.91 13.07 24.22
N SER A 94 9.97 13.59 24.99
CA SER A 94 10.12 14.90 25.68
C SER A 94 11.02 14.84 26.91
N GLU A 95 11.40 13.65 27.38
CA GLU A 95 12.29 13.47 28.51
C GLU A 95 13.72 13.91 28.16
N ARG A 96 14.45 14.34 29.18
CA ARG A 96 15.84 14.82 29.02
C ARG A 96 16.85 13.70 28.82
N GLU A 97 16.55 12.51 29.33
CA GLU A 97 17.42 11.33 29.20
C GLU A 97 17.49 10.88 27.73
N PRO A 98 18.70 10.65 27.21
CA PRO A 98 18.87 10.17 25.85
C PRO A 98 18.18 8.81 25.64
N ARG A 99 17.37 8.71 24.60
CA ARG A 99 16.69 7.49 24.19
C ARG A 99 17.22 6.98 22.86
N ARG A 100 17.12 5.69 22.64
CA ARG A 100 17.41 5.04 21.37
C ARG A 100 16.11 4.83 20.61
N VAL A 101 16.03 5.41 19.41
CA VAL A 101 14.85 5.35 18.54
C VAL A 101 15.21 4.56 17.28
N LEU A 102 14.41 3.55 16.96
CA LEU A 102 14.55 2.73 15.76
C LEU A 102 13.33 2.93 14.87
N ASP A 103 13.54 3.18 13.58
CA ASP A 103 12.49 3.22 12.56
C ASP A 103 12.73 2.09 11.54
N ILE A 104 11.86 1.07 11.54
CA ILE A 104 11.93 -0.06 10.62
C ILE A 104 11.04 0.25 9.41
N GLY A 105 11.62 0.18 8.20
CA GLY A 105 10.99 0.66 6.97
C GLY A 105 11.10 2.18 6.84
N CYS A 106 12.22 2.74 7.30
CA CYS A 106 12.43 4.18 7.41
C CYS A 106 12.49 4.91 6.05
N GLY A 107 12.56 4.18 4.95
CA GLY A 107 12.79 4.76 3.65
C GLY A 107 14.08 5.60 3.65
N ASN A 108 13.97 6.85 3.19
CA ASN A 108 15.09 7.79 3.22
C ASN A 108 15.33 8.45 4.60
N GLY A 109 14.64 8.02 5.67
CA GLY A 109 14.80 8.57 7.01
C GLY A 109 14.07 9.90 7.27
N GLY A 110 13.03 10.20 6.50
CA GLY A 110 12.30 11.48 6.63
C GLY A 110 11.68 11.69 8.01
N LEU A 111 11.06 10.66 8.59
CA LEU A 111 10.50 10.72 9.93
C LEU A 111 11.61 10.89 10.97
N LEU A 112 12.72 10.16 10.86
CA LEU A 112 13.86 10.27 11.79
C LEU A 112 14.44 11.68 11.78
N ARG A 113 14.57 12.31 10.60
CA ARG A 113 15.03 13.72 10.52
C ARG A 113 14.04 14.67 11.19
N SER A 114 12.73 14.46 11.03
CA SER A 114 11.70 15.25 11.69
C SER A 114 11.76 15.11 13.22
N LEU A 115 11.96 13.91 13.72
CA LEU A 115 12.13 13.63 15.14
C LEU A 115 13.42 14.25 15.69
N GLN A 116 14.55 14.08 15.00
CA GLN A 116 15.84 14.61 15.41
C GLN A 116 15.86 16.13 15.45
N ALA A 117 15.24 16.80 14.47
CA ALA A 117 15.16 18.26 14.47
C ALA A 117 14.46 18.82 15.72
N ARG A 118 13.56 18.05 16.33
CA ARG A 118 12.82 18.46 17.53
C ARG A 118 13.44 17.92 18.82
N PHE A 119 14.08 16.76 18.79
CA PHE A 119 14.59 16.04 19.96
C PHE A 119 16.04 15.60 19.71
N VAL A 120 16.94 16.55 19.66
CA VAL A 120 18.36 16.37 19.28
C VAL A 120 19.18 15.50 20.23
N GLN A 121 18.68 15.29 21.47
CA GLN A 121 19.38 14.54 22.52
C GLN A 121 19.34 13.03 22.33
N HIS A 122 18.49 12.51 21.43
CA HIS A 122 18.28 11.06 21.27
C HIS A 122 19.17 10.48 20.17
N HIS A 123 19.29 9.15 20.17
CA HIS A 123 20.03 8.38 19.16
C HIS A 123 19.05 7.75 18.18
N TYR A 124 19.25 7.97 16.90
CA TYR A 124 18.34 7.56 15.84
C TYR A 124 18.96 6.51 14.94
N HIS A 125 18.21 5.45 14.64
CA HIS A 125 18.60 4.39 13.73
C HIS A 125 17.47 4.08 12.75
N GLY A 126 17.75 4.12 11.46
CA GLY A 126 16.83 3.76 10.40
C GLY A 126 17.18 2.39 9.79
N VAL A 127 16.16 1.60 9.49
CA VAL A 127 16.33 0.33 8.78
C VAL A 127 15.43 0.30 7.57
N ASP A 128 16.02 0.08 6.38
CA ASP A 128 15.28 -0.13 5.15
C ASP A 128 16.14 -0.95 4.16
N PRO A 129 15.58 -1.94 3.43
CA PRO A 129 16.34 -2.74 2.47
C PRO A 129 17.07 -1.91 1.40
N ASN A 130 16.57 -0.72 1.09
CA ASN A 130 17.09 0.14 0.03
C ASN A 130 18.00 1.28 0.52
N VAL A 131 18.20 1.40 1.83
CA VAL A 131 19.05 2.46 2.36
C VAL A 131 20.53 2.16 2.15
N GLU A 132 21.33 3.19 1.95
CA GLU A 132 22.78 3.07 2.08
C GLU A 132 23.17 2.96 3.56
N VAL A 133 24.04 2.00 3.88
CA VAL A 133 24.55 1.81 5.24
C VAL A 133 25.58 2.91 5.54
N HIS A 134 25.18 3.86 6.36
CA HIS A 134 26.02 5.00 6.76
C HIS A 134 25.50 5.64 8.05
N THR A 135 26.24 6.59 8.57
CA THR A 135 25.78 7.51 9.61
C THR A 135 25.83 8.93 9.04
N THR A 136 24.73 9.66 9.14
CA THR A 136 24.70 11.05 8.67
C THR A 136 25.57 11.94 9.53
N PRO A 137 25.98 13.13 9.05
CA PRO A 137 26.69 14.13 9.86
C PRO A 137 25.94 14.50 11.15
N GLU A 138 24.63 14.46 11.12
CA GLU A 138 23.74 14.72 12.27
C GLU A 138 23.64 13.56 13.24
N GLY A 139 24.21 12.37 12.90
CA GLY A 139 24.27 11.22 13.80
C GLY A 139 23.12 10.22 13.64
N ILE A 140 22.33 10.26 12.55
CA ILE A 140 21.36 9.19 12.25
C ILE A 140 22.10 8.03 11.58
N SER A 141 22.01 6.84 12.17
CA SER A 141 22.61 5.61 11.61
C SER A 141 21.60 4.87 10.74
N PHE A 142 22.07 4.19 9.69
CA PHE A 142 21.23 3.39 8.80
C PHE A 142 21.77 1.99 8.59
N SER A 143 20.86 1.01 8.49
CA SER A 143 21.15 -0.41 8.21
C SER A 143 20.11 -0.98 7.25
N ARG A 144 20.45 -2.08 6.55
CA ARG A 144 19.53 -2.71 5.59
C ARG A 144 18.58 -3.74 6.20
N SER A 145 18.93 -4.30 7.36
CA SER A 145 18.20 -5.40 7.96
C SER A 145 18.06 -5.23 9.46
N TRP A 146 16.82 -5.28 9.96
CA TRP A 146 16.55 -5.30 11.40
C TRP A 146 17.01 -6.59 12.07
N ARG A 147 17.22 -7.67 11.29
CA ARG A 147 17.69 -8.96 11.81
C ARG A 147 19.13 -8.91 12.31
N GLU A 148 19.92 -8.01 11.75
CA GLU A 148 21.34 -7.82 12.07
C GLU A 148 21.56 -6.85 13.24
N LEU A 149 20.49 -6.20 13.71
CA LEU A 149 20.61 -5.24 14.80
C LEU A 149 20.86 -5.95 16.12
N GLU A 150 21.80 -5.40 16.88
CA GLU A 150 22.10 -5.76 18.24
C GLU A 150 21.63 -4.69 19.23
N GLY A 151 21.36 -5.11 20.48
CA GLY A 151 20.88 -4.22 21.53
C GLY A 151 19.40 -3.91 21.43
N THR A 152 18.97 -2.92 22.22
CA THR A 152 17.56 -2.57 22.39
C THR A 152 17.31 -1.08 22.21
N TYR A 153 16.05 -0.73 21.95
CA TYR A 153 15.59 0.63 21.68
C TYR A 153 14.42 0.99 22.59
N ASP A 154 14.38 2.22 23.04
CA ASP A 154 13.30 2.75 23.88
C ASP A 154 12.01 2.98 23.10
N LEU A 155 12.16 3.27 21.80
CA LEU A 155 11.06 3.40 20.86
C LEU A 155 11.41 2.67 19.56
N VAL A 156 10.55 1.73 19.15
CA VAL A 156 10.59 1.08 17.84
C VAL A 156 9.38 1.59 17.05
N ILE A 157 9.64 2.13 15.87
CA ILE A 157 8.62 2.65 14.94
C ILE A 157 8.48 1.68 13.77
N VAL A 158 7.23 1.38 13.38
CA VAL A 158 6.86 0.57 12.23
C VAL A 158 5.70 1.29 11.53
N SER A 159 6.02 2.25 10.67
CA SER A 159 5.03 3.10 10.00
C SER A 159 4.90 2.73 8.53
N HIS A 160 3.73 2.29 8.10
CA HIS A 160 3.45 1.82 6.74
C HIS A 160 4.42 0.72 6.28
N VAL A 161 4.55 -0.30 7.12
CA VAL A 161 5.40 -1.48 6.88
C VAL A 161 4.61 -2.78 7.00
N LEU A 162 3.75 -2.90 8.03
CA LEU A 162 3.07 -4.17 8.32
C LEU A 162 2.15 -4.63 7.19
N GLU A 163 1.59 -3.70 6.42
CA GLU A 163 0.80 -3.99 5.23
C GLU A 163 1.60 -4.69 4.13
N HIS A 164 2.94 -4.62 4.18
CA HIS A 164 3.86 -5.23 3.21
C HIS A 164 4.55 -6.50 3.72
N ILE A 165 4.37 -6.87 4.98
CA ILE A 165 5.09 -7.99 5.60
C ILE A 165 4.34 -9.30 5.35
N LEU A 166 4.99 -10.22 4.62
CA LEU A 166 4.46 -11.55 4.35
C LEU A 166 4.41 -12.43 5.58
N ASP A 167 5.52 -12.51 6.30
CA ASP A 167 5.64 -13.33 7.50
C ASP A 167 5.55 -12.47 8.76
N LEU A 168 4.32 -12.22 9.20
CA LEU A 168 4.04 -11.47 10.43
C LEU A 168 4.50 -12.22 11.69
N VAL A 169 4.65 -13.55 11.63
CA VAL A 169 5.16 -14.35 12.75
C VAL A 169 6.67 -14.14 12.89
N GLU A 170 7.41 -14.24 11.79
CA GLU A 170 8.85 -13.92 11.80
C GLU A 170 9.10 -12.46 12.18
N PHE A 171 8.29 -11.54 11.65
CA PHE A 171 8.42 -10.12 11.94
C PHE A 171 8.16 -9.79 13.43
N SER A 172 7.36 -10.60 14.14
CA SER A 172 7.14 -10.44 15.60
C SER A 172 8.44 -10.44 16.41
N ARG A 173 9.52 -10.99 15.86
CA ARG A 173 10.84 -11.00 16.51
C ARG A 173 11.45 -9.61 16.68
N ILE A 174 10.91 -8.56 16.05
CA ILE A 174 11.30 -7.17 16.34
C ILE A 174 11.09 -6.81 17.81
N ARG A 175 10.19 -7.52 18.51
CA ARG A 175 9.99 -7.36 19.96
C ARG A 175 11.30 -7.48 20.75
N ARG A 176 12.25 -8.32 20.33
CA ARG A 176 13.56 -8.43 20.98
C ARG A 176 14.37 -7.13 20.97
N LEU A 177 14.03 -6.21 20.09
CA LEU A 177 14.67 -4.90 19.96
C LEU A 177 14.07 -3.86 20.92
N LEU A 178 12.99 -4.15 21.65
CA LEU A 178 12.46 -3.27 22.66
C LEU A 178 13.30 -3.34 23.95
N ALA A 179 13.66 -2.18 24.46
CA ALA A 179 14.21 -2.07 25.82
C ALA A 179 13.14 -2.41 26.86
N ALA A 180 13.53 -2.76 28.06
CA ALA A 180 12.59 -2.96 29.16
C ALA A 180 11.78 -1.66 29.39
N GLY A 181 10.45 -1.73 29.29
CA GLY A 181 9.58 -0.56 29.34
C GLY A 181 9.57 0.29 28.05
N GLY A 182 10.25 -0.16 27.02
CA GLY A 182 10.22 0.47 25.70
C GLY A 182 8.86 0.34 25.02
N ALA A 183 8.63 1.16 24.01
CA ALA A 183 7.38 1.21 23.27
C ALA A 183 7.56 0.86 21.77
N LEU A 184 6.55 0.20 21.21
CA LEU A 184 6.42 0.00 19.76
C LEU A 184 5.25 0.86 19.26
N TYR A 185 5.55 1.73 18.31
CA TYR A 185 4.55 2.47 17.53
C TYR A 185 4.36 1.79 16.18
N ALA A 186 3.13 1.41 15.87
CA ALA A 186 2.77 0.90 14.53
C ALA A 186 1.65 1.75 13.92
N GLU A 187 1.81 2.09 12.63
CA GLU A 187 0.83 2.81 11.83
C GLU A 187 0.64 2.10 10.50
N VAL A 188 -0.61 1.90 10.08
CA VAL A 188 -0.98 1.18 8.86
C VAL A 188 -2.22 1.80 8.22
N PRO A 189 -2.50 1.56 6.93
CA PRO A 189 -3.78 1.91 6.32
C PRO A 189 -4.96 1.30 7.09
N ASP A 190 -5.99 2.11 7.32
CA ASP A 190 -7.19 1.68 8.05
C ASP A 190 -8.25 1.13 7.11
N ALA A 191 -8.32 -0.19 7.00
CA ALA A 191 -9.27 -0.88 6.14
C ALA A 191 -10.73 -0.71 6.56
N SER A 192 -11.01 -0.36 7.83
CA SER A 192 -12.38 -0.07 8.27
C SER A 192 -12.97 1.18 7.60
N ARG A 193 -12.11 2.02 7.03
CA ARG A 193 -12.46 3.32 6.48
C ARG A 193 -12.22 3.44 4.97
N TYR A 194 -11.82 2.38 4.27
CA TYR A 194 -11.57 2.44 2.82
C TYR A 194 -12.80 2.95 2.04
N ALA A 195 -14.01 2.57 2.45
CA ALA A 195 -15.24 3.02 1.82
C ALA A 195 -15.52 4.53 2.03
N ASP A 196 -15.03 5.10 3.12
CA ASP A 196 -15.21 6.52 3.44
C ASP A 196 -14.20 7.42 2.72
N PHE A 197 -13.12 6.83 2.20
CA PHE A 197 -12.05 7.51 1.47
C PHE A 197 -11.87 6.93 0.06
N PRO A 198 -12.92 6.97 -0.79
CA PRO A 198 -12.87 6.37 -2.12
C PRO A 198 -11.80 7.03 -2.98
N ARG A 199 -11.06 6.21 -3.72
CA ARG A 199 -10.08 6.64 -4.72
C ARG A 199 -10.69 6.58 -6.11
N ARG A 200 -10.06 7.25 -7.06
CA ARG A 200 -10.51 7.21 -8.45
C ARG A 200 -10.34 5.82 -9.03
N GLU A 201 -9.20 5.21 -8.77
CA GLU A 201 -8.84 3.90 -9.27
C GLU A 201 -9.71 2.81 -8.61
N TYR A 202 -10.25 1.94 -9.44
CA TYR A 202 -11.04 0.81 -8.99
C TYR A 202 -10.21 -0.12 -8.08
N LEU A 203 -10.75 -0.48 -6.93
CA LEU A 203 -10.10 -1.32 -5.92
C LEU A 203 -8.70 -0.81 -5.50
N TYR A 204 -8.54 0.50 -5.41
CA TYR A 204 -7.26 1.17 -5.10
C TYR A 204 -6.53 0.57 -3.90
N TYR A 205 -7.25 0.26 -2.83
CA TYR A 205 -6.66 -0.27 -1.59
C TYR A 205 -6.31 -1.75 -1.65
N VAL A 206 -6.85 -2.49 -2.64
CA VAL A 206 -6.53 -3.91 -2.83
C VAL A 206 -5.52 -4.02 -3.96
N ASP A 207 -4.27 -4.20 -3.61
CA ASP A 207 -3.22 -4.41 -4.57
C ASP A 207 -2.27 -5.53 -4.13
N ARG A 208 -1.27 -5.79 -4.93
CA ARG A 208 -0.31 -6.87 -4.69
C ARG A 208 0.85 -6.48 -3.78
N LEU A 209 0.95 -5.22 -3.37
CA LEU A 209 1.97 -4.72 -2.44
C LEU A 209 1.42 -4.53 -1.02
N HIS A 210 0.17 -4.06 -0.90
CA HIS A 210 -0.55 -4.00 0.37
C HIS A 210 -1.21 -5.36 0.64
N ILE A 211 -0.39 -6.30 1.09
CA ILE A 211 -0.82 -7.70 1.26
C ILE A 211 -1.57 -7.95 2.57
N ASN A 212 -1.49 -7.05 3.54
CA ASN A 212 -2.21 -7.14 4.80
C ASN A 212 -3.12 -5.93 4.99
N HIS A 213 -4.35 -6.18 5.40
CA HIS A 213 -5.34 -5.13 5.64
C HIS A 213 -5.71 -5.11 7.11
N PHE A 214 -5.56 -3.94 7.73
CA PHE A 214 -5.77 -3.78 9.16
C PHE A 214 -6.95 -2.86 9.47
N THR A 215 -7.61 -3.14 10.57
CA THR A 215 -8.46 -2.20 11.31
C THR A 215 -7.78 -1.88 12.64
N PRO A 216 -8.19 -0.86 13.38
CA PRO A 216 -7.70 -0.63 14.74
C PRO A 216 -7.77 -1.88 15.61
N ALA A 217 -8.83 -2.68 15.46
CA ALA A 217 -9.04 -3.91 16.23
C ALA A 217 -8.08 -5.03 15.81
N SER A 218 -7.89 -5.28 14.51
CA SER A 218 -6.98 -6.34 14.05
C SER A 218 -5.52 -5.98 14.30
N LEU A 219 -5.15 -4.69 14.21
CA LEU A 219 -3.82 -4.22 14.57
C LEU A 219 -3.53 -4.42 16.07
N ARG A 220 -4.49 -4.08 16.94
CA ARG A 220 -4.39 -4.37 18.37
C ARG A 220 -4.18 -5.86 18.62
N ARG A 221 -5.02 -6.73 18.06
CA ARG A 221 -4.89 -8.20 18.20
C ARG A 221 -3.53 -8.71 17.72
N LEU A 222 -2.97 -8.12 16.69
CA LEU A 222 -1.63 -8.48 16.23
C LEU A 222 -0.59 -8.16 17.31
N MET A 223 -0.63 -6.97 17.92
CA MET A 223 0.27 -6.59 19.00
C MET A 223 0.13 -7.54 20.20
N GLU A 224 -1.10 -7.85 20.60
CA GLU A 224 -1.38 -8.80 21.69
C GLU A 224 -0.84 -10.20 21.39
N ARG A 225 -0.95 -10.69 20.15
CA ARG A 225 -0.35 -11.95 19.71
C ARG A 225 1.17 -11.93 19.75
N TRP A 226 1.77 -10.79 19.54
CA TRP A 226 3.21 -10.59 19.72
C TRP A 226 3.62 -10.49 21.19
N GLY A 227 2.65 -10.60 22.12
CA GLY A 227 2.86 -10.52 23.56
C GLY A 227 3.13 -9.09 24.05
N LEU A 228 2.61 -8.11 23.33
CA LEU A 228 2.66 -6.70 23.69
C LEU A 228 1.29 -6.24 24.24
N SER A 229 1.31 -5.29 25.15
CA SER A 229 0.11 -4.62 25.68
C SER A 229 -0.10 -3.30 24.97
N VAL A 230 -1.25 -3.11 24.31
CA VAL A 230 -1.60 -1.85 23.66
C VAL A 230 -2.01 -0.83 24.72
N ILE A 231 -1.26 0.26 24.83
CA ILE A 231 -1.49 1.33 25.78
C ILE A 231 -2.24 2.52 25.22
N TRP A 232 -2.22 2.65 23.87
CA TRP A 232 -2.95 3.69 23.16
C TRP A 232 -3.24 3.24 21.73
N SER A 233 -4.35 3.70 21.17
CA SER A 233 -4.68 3.54 19.74
C SER A 233 -5.40 4.79 19.23
N GLY A 234 -5.22 5.10 17.96
CA GLY A 234 -5.80 6.29 17.34
C GLY A 234 -5.96 6.16 15.84
N LEU A 235 -6.57 7.18 15.25
CA LEU A 235 -6.70 7.36 13.82
C LEU A 235 -5.77 8.48 13.38
N HIS A 236 -5.19 8.34 12.19
CA HIS A 236 -4.33 9.34 11.60
C HIS A 236 -4.67 9.47 10.12
N ASP A 237 -5.35 10.55 9.77
CA ASP A 237 -5.63 10.90 8.38
C ASP A 237 -4.54 11.88 7.91
N PHE A 238 -3.92 11.57 6.80
CA PHE A 238 -2.90 12.43 6.21
C PHE A 238 -3.16 12.64 4.72
N GLN A 239 -2.65 13.75 4.18
CA GLN A 239 -2.75 14.02 2.75
C GLN A 239 -1.82 13.09 1.97
N TYR A 240 -2.33 12.51 0.89
CA TYR A 240 -1.57 11.64 0.00
C TYR A 240 -1.40 12.26 -1.39
N LYS A 241 -0.72 11.57 -2.30
CA LYS A 241 -0.25 12.03 -3.61
C LYS A 241 -1.22 12.89 -4.43
N ASP A 242 -2.51 12.68 -4.33
CA ASP A 242 -3.56 13.42 -5.04
C ASP A 242 -4.21 14.52 -4.17
N CYS A 243 -3.55 14.92 -3.07
CA CYS A 243 -4.07 15.86 -2.08
C CYS A 243 -5.39 15.40 -1.44
N LYS A 244 -5.69 14.08 -1.47
CA LYS A 244 -6.85 13.51 -0.79
C LYS A 244 -6.44 12.88 0.53
N PRO A 245 -7.31 12.93 1.55
CA PRO A 245 -7.07 12.25 2.80
C PRO A 245 -6.84 10.74 2.59
N TYR A 246 -5.91 10.17 3.33
CA TYR A 246 -5.62 8.75 3.37
C TYR A 246 -5.84 8.24 4.78
N PRO A 247 -6.74 7.25 4.99
CA PRO A 247 -7.04 6.76 6.31
C PRO A 247 -5.93 5.87 6.83
N ALA A 248 -5.47 6.15 8.04
CA ALA A 248 -4.57 5.28 8.77
C ALA A 248 -5.04 5.07 10.20
N CYS A 249 -4.66 3.95 10.80
CA CYS A 249 -4.81 3.68 12.21
C CYS A 249 -3.45 3.36 12.82
N CYS A 250 -3.29 3.71 14.07
CA CYS A 250 -2.04 3.53 14.79
C CYS A 250 -2.25 2.99 16.20
N VAL A 251 -1.24 2.33 16.70
CA VAL A 251 -1.17 1.83 18.07
C VAL A 251 0.17 2.13 18.71
N LEU A 252 0.17 2.32 20.02
CA LEU A 252 1.34 2.30 20.86
C LEU A 252 1.23 1.09 21.79
N ALA A 253 2.23 0.23 21.79
CA ALA A 253 2.25 -1.00 22.57
C ALA A 253 3.58 -1.14 23.34
N THR A 254 3.56 -1.85 24.45
CA THR A 254 4.73 -2.10 25.31
C THR A 254 4.76 -3.55 25.77
N ASP A 255 5.92 -4.04 26.20
CA ASP A 255 6.07 -5.38 26.75
C ASP A 255 5.67 -5.49 28.24
N VAL A 256 5.26 -4.40 28.86
CA VAL A 256 4.86 -4.36 30.30
C VAL A 256 3.43 -4.88 30.44
N SER A 257 3.29 -6.04 31.09
CA SER A 257 2.02 -6.82 31.23
C SER A 257 0.98 -6.24 32.20
N ARG A 258 0.86 -4.92 32.39
CA ARG A 258 0.04 -4.34 33.49
C ARG A 258 -0.98 -3.28 33.11
N ILE A 259 -1.44 -3.19 31.86
CA ILE A 259 -2.46 -2.20 31.51
C ILE A 259 -3.74 -2.91 31.10
N PRO A 260 -4.91 -2.56 31.67
CA PRO A 260 -6.19 -3.09 31.26
C PRO A 260 -6.39 -2.77 29.76
N ALA A 261 -6.79 -3.76 28.97
CA ALA A 261 -7.10 -3.56 27.57
C ALA A 261 -8.11 -2.41 27.41
N VAL A 262 -7.77 -1.42 26.60
CA VAL A 262 -8.72 -0.38 26.19
C VAL A 262 -9.80 -1.06 25.38
N GLN A 263 -11.00 -1.21 25.93
CA GLN A 263 -12.16 -1.74 25.20
C GLN A 263 -12.65 -0.68 24.22
N GLY A 264 -12.32 -0.85 22.95
CA GLY A 264 -12.96 -0.13 21.85
C GLY A 264 -13.93 -1.06 21.14
N GLN A 265 -15.09 -0.55 20.76
CA GLN A 265 -16.05 -1.27 19.92
C GLN A 265 -15.38 -1.45 18.54
N ALA A 266 -15.08 -2.67 18.19
CA ALA A 266 -14.33 -2.95 16.96
C ALA A 266 -15.30 -3.17 15.82
N ASP A 267 -15.25 -2.32 14.81
CA ASP A 267 -15.84 -2.66 13.52
C ASP A 267 -15.13 -3.89 12.97
N SER A 268 -15.91 -4.91 12.65
CA SER A 268 -15.36 -6.13 12.05
C SER A 268 -14.73 -5.79 10.71
N LEU A 269 -13.48 -6.24 10.49
CA LEU A 269 -12.81 -6.10 9.21
C LEU A 269 -13.61 -6.78 8.08
N THR A 270 -14.29 -7.89 8.40
CA THR A 270 -15.25 -8.55 7.49
C THR A 270 -16.28 -7.58 6.96
N PHE A 271 -16.97 -6.87 7.85
CA PHE A 271 -18.00 -5.90 7.47
C PHE A 271 -17.39 -4.72 6.70
N ALA A 272 -16.27 -4.20 7.16
CA ALA A 272 -15.59 -3.09 6.51
C ALA A 272 -15.15 -3.43 5.07
N MET A 273 -14.55 -4.59 4.86
CA MET A 273 -14.14 -5.04 3.53
C MET A 273 -15.34 -5.31 2.63
N GLN A 274 -16.42 -5.90 3.13
CA GLN A 274 -17.65 -6.07 2.37
C GLN A 274 -18.24 -4.73 1.93
N ARG A 275 -18.33 -3.75 2.83
CA ARG A 275 -18.80 -2.39 2.53
C ARG A 275 -17.93 -1.73 1.47
N TYR A 276 -16.61 -1.86 1.58
CA TYR A 276 -15.67 -1.32 0.59
C TYR A 276 -15.87 -1.97 -0.78
N LEU A 277 -15.88 -3.28 -0.86
CA LEU A 277 -16.03 -4.01 -2.12
C LEU A 277 -17.39 -3.73 -2.78
N GLN A 278 -18.45 -3.62 -1.99
CA GLN A 278 -19.77 -3.23 -2.50
C GLN A 278 -19.75 -1.82 -3.09
N GLY A 279 -19.19 -0.84 -2.40
CA GLY A 279 -19.05 0.53 -2.91
C GLY A 279 -18.21 0.61 -4.18
N GLU A 280 -17.14 -0.19 -4.30
CA GLU A 280 -16.35 -0.30 -5.53
C GLU A 280 -17.16 -0.91 -6.68
N SER A 281 -17.97 -1.94 -6.41
CA SER A 281 -18.85 -2.55 -7.41
C SER A 281 -19.94 -1.57 -7.91
N GLU A 282 -20.55 -0.81 -7.01
CA GLU A 282 -21.53 0.22 -7.35
C GLU A 282 -20.90 1.32 -8.23
N ARG A 283 -19.72 1.81 -7.87
CA ARG A 283 -18.97 2.79 -8.69
C ARG A 283 -18.58 2.23 -10.06
N ALA A 284 -18.18 0.97 -10.12
CA ALA A 284 -17.87 0.32 -11.39
C ALA A 284 -19.10 0.22 -12.29
N GLU A 285 -20.28 -0.06 -11.73
CA GLU A 285 -21.54 -0.08 -12.48
C GLU A 285 -21.90 1.32 -13.02
N GLU A 286 -21.77 2.37 -12.22
CA GLU A 286 -21.94 3.75 -12.68
C GLU A 286 -21.02 4.08 -13.86
N TRP A 287 -19.76 3.62 -13.79
CA TRP A 287 -18.81 3.80 -14.89
C TRP A 287 -19.24 3.04 -16.14
N ARG A 288 -19.66 1.77 -16.03
CA ARG A 288 -20.17 0.99 -17.17
C ARG A 288 -21.35 1.68 -17.83
N GLN A 289 -22.27 2.22 -17.06
CA GLN A 289 -23.42 2.99 -17.60
C GLN A 289 -22.96 4.26 -18.32
N ARG A 290 -22.01 5.01 -17.78
CA ARG A 290 -21.45 6.21 -18.42
C ARG A 290 -20.67 5.91 -19.69
N LEU A 291 -19.95 4.81 -19.74
CA LEU A 291 -19.20 4.36 -20.90
C LEU A 291 -20.14 3.81 -21.99
N GLY A 292 -21.30 3.28 -21.61
CA GLY A 292 -22.21 2.56 -22.51
C GLY A 292 -21.61 1.23 -22.91
N CYS A 293 -21.69 0.21 -22.07
CA CYS A 293 -20.89 -1.03 -22.07
C CYS A 293 -20.90 -1.92 -23.33
N ASP A 294 -21.68 -1.62 -24.34
CA ASP A 294 -21.65 -2.33 -25.62
C ASP A 294 -20.73 -1.63 -26.65
N HIS A 295 -19.96 -0.64 -26.26
CA HIS A 295 -19.18 0.18 -27.16
C HIS A 295 -17.69 -0.19 -27.17
N GLU A 296 -17.09 -0.03 -28.35
CA GLU A 296 -15.64 -0.07 -28.49
C GLU A 296 -15.02 1.17 -27.82
N VAL A 297 -13.94 0.95 -27.10
CA VAL A 297 -13.16 2.00 -26.44
C VAL A 297 -11.69 1.89 -26.79
N LEU A 298 -11.00 3.02 -26.79
CA LEU A 298 -9.55 3.06 -26.69
C LEU A 298 -9.18 3.19 -25.22
N VAL A 299 -8.07 2.60 -24.81
CA VAL A 299 -7.54 2.76 -23.46
C VAL A 299 -6.18 3.43 -23.53
N TYR A 300 -5.94 4.44 -22.70
CA TYR A 300 -4.64 5.06 -22.52
C TYR A 300 -3.99 4.56 -21.23
N GLY A 301 -2.85 3.87 -21.37
CA GLY A 301 -2.09 3.27 -20.27
C GLY A 301 -2.36 1.77 -20.09
N PHE A 302 -1.27 1.00 -20.03
CA PHE A 302 -1.29 -0.46 -19.85
C PHE A 302 -0.53 -0.83 -18.58
N GLY A 303 -1.19 -0.69 -17.43
CA GLY A 303 -0.64 -0.96 -16.10
C GLY A 303 -1.67 -1.57 -15.17
N ASP A 304 -1.37 -1.66 -13.88
CA ASP A 304 -2.20 -2.33 -12.87
C ASP A 304 -3.65 -1.80 -12.84
N ASN A 305 -3.85 -0.49 -13.04
CA ASN A 305 -5.20 0.07 -13.09
C ASN A 305 -6.01 -0.39 -14.29
N PHE A 306 -5.37 -0.59 -15.44
CA PHE A 306 -6.03 -1.20 -16.60
C PHE A 306 -6.52 -2.61 -16.26
N PHE A 307 -5.67 -3.44 -15.66
CA PHE A 307 -6.02 -4.81 -15.32
C PHE A 307 -7.13 -4.86 -14.26
N ARG A 308 -7.04 -4.05 -13.20
CA ARG A 308 -8.11 -3.94 -12.20
C ARG A 308 -9.44 -3.48 -12.83
N ALA A 309 -9.40 -2.49 -13.70
CA ALA A 309 -10.60 -2.02 -14.39
C ALA A 309 -11.19 -3.08 -15.35
N ARG A 310 -10.39 -3.99 -15.87
CA ARG A 310 -10.81 -5.10 -16.75
C ARG A 310 -11.31 -6.33 -16.01
N ASN A 311 -11.17 -6.41 -14.69
CA ASN A 311 -11.73 -7.52 -13.92
C ASN A 311 -13.25 -7.67 -14.19
N ALA A 312 -13.79 -8.85 -13.88
CA ALA A 312 -15.18 -9.23 -14.19
C ALA A 312 -16.22 -8.19 -13.72
N ASP A 313 -15.98 -7.56 -12.58
CA ASP A 313 -16.86 -6.55 -11.99
C ASP A 313 -16.31 -5.11 -12.12
N GLY A 314 -15.23 -4.93 -12.88
CA GLY A 314 -14.56 -3.64 -13.02
C GLY A 314 -15.25 -2.68 -13.98
N PRO A 315 -14.84 -1.41 -13.99
CA PRO A 315 -15.41 -0.36 -14.86
C PRO A 315 -15.35 -0.65 -16.36
N LEU A 316 -14.36 -1.44 -16.80
CA LEU A 316 -14.20 -1.84 -18.19
C LEU A 316 -14.70 -3.27 -18.47
N ALA A 317 -15.39 -3.90 -17.51
CA ALA A 317 -16.03 -5.20 -17.76
C ALA A 317 -17.08 -5.06 -18.87
N GLY A 318 -17.05 -5.99 -19.83
CA GLY A 318 -17.93 -5.95 -21.00
C GLY A 318 -17.54 -4.98 -22.13
N CYS A 319 -16.71 -3.98 -21.86
CA CYS A 319 -16.22 -3.09 -22.93
C CYS A 319 -15.29 -3.82 -23.90
N ARG A 320 -15.46 -3.57 -25.20
CA ARG A 320 -14.52 -4.03 -26.22
C ARG A 320 -13.35 -3.05 -26.33
N VAL A 321 -12.20 -3.40 -25.79
CA VAL A 321 -10.98 -2.60 -25.98
C VAL A 321 -10.48 -2.76 -27.40
N ARG A 322 -10.63 -1.73 -28.22
CA ARG A 322 -10.20 -1.74 -29.61
C ARG A 322 -8.70 -1.71 -29.76
N SER A 323 -8.06 -0.82 -29.01
CA SER A 323 -6.61 -0.71 -28.96
C SER A 323 -6.18 -0.03 -27.65
N VAL A 324 -4.95 -0.26 -27.25
CA VAL A 324 -4.32 0.37 -26.11
C VAL A 324 -3.27 1.36 -26.59
N ILE A 325 -3.40 2.60 -26.16
CA ILE A 325 -2.43 3.68 -26.38
C ILE A 325 -1.44 3.64 -25.23
N ASP A 326 -0.17 3.37 -25.49
CA ASP A 326 0.89 3.37 -24.48
C ASP A 326 2.20 3.83 -25.11
N ARG A 327 3.02 4.58 -24.35
CA ARG A 327 4.34 5.03 -24.83
C ARG A 327 5.27 3.87 -25.18
N ARG A 328 5.07 2.70 -24.55
CA ARG A 328 5.81 1.45 -24.80
C ARG A 328 5.14 0.56 -25.86
N TRP A 329 4.30 1.11 -26.72
CA TRP A 329 3.50 0.31 -27.68
C TRP A 329 4.33 -0.66 -28.52
N LYS A 330 5.56 -0.29 -28.95
CA LYS A 330 6.46 -1.17 -29.72
C LYS A 330 6.96 -2.37 -28.90
N GLU A 331 7.24 -2.16 -27.61
CA GLU A 331 7.66 -3.19 -26.67
C GLU A 331 6.47 -4.11 -26.34
N LEU A 332 5.34 -3.51 -25.98
CA LEU A 332 4.11 -4.22 -25.64
C LEU A 332 3.58 -5.04 -26.81
N GLY A 333 3.70 -4.56 -28.05
CA GLY A 333 3.34 -5.29 -29.26
C GLY A 333 4.24 -6.52 -29.57
N ARG A 334 5.31 -6.72 -28.78
CA ARG A 334 6.17 -7.91 -28.83
C ARG A 334 6.07 -8.75 -27.53
N SER A 335 5.27 -8.34 -26.61
CA SER A 335 5.05 -9.02 -25.34
C SER A 335 4.00 -10.11 -25.47
N ARG A 336 3.84 -10.93 -24.43
CA ARG A 336 2.78 -11.96 -24.32
C ARG A 336 1.36 -11.39 -24.43
N TYR A 337 1.19 -10.09 -24.30
CA TYR A 337 -0.10 -9.43 -24.38
C TYR A 337 -0.53 -9.08 -25.82
N ALA A 338 0.37 -9.21 -26.79
CA ALA A 338 0.11 -8.90 -28.20
C ALA A 338 -0.98 -9.79 -28.83
N ASP A 339 -1.15 -11.00 -28.29
CA ASP A 339 -2.23 -11.90 -28.73
C ASP A 339 -3.62 -11.45 -28.25
N SER A 340 -3.68 -10.66 -27.19
CA SER A 340 -4.94 -10.22 -26.56
C SER A 340 -5.27 -8.75 -26.81
N TYR A 341 -4.26 -7.91 -27.09
CA TYR A 341 -4.43 -6.47 -27.24
C TYR A 341 -3.60 -5.93 -28.41
N THR A 342 -4.19 -4.99 -29.12
CA THR A 342 -3.48 -4.19 -30.15
C THR A 342 -2.92 -2.94 -29.47
N PHE A 343 -1.61 -2.74 -29.55
CA PHE A 343 -0.92 -1.57 -29.00
C PHE A 343 -0.56 -0.59 -30.09
N ILE A 344 -0.87 0.69 -29.89
CA ILE A 344 -0.67 1.78 -30.84
C ILE A 344 -0.13 3.01 -30.12
N ASP A 345 0.45 3.92 -30.90
CA ASP A 345 0.73 5.27 -30.44
C ASP A 345 -0.48 6.21 -30.59
N LEU A 346 -0.33 7.45 -30.15
CA LEU A 346 -1.42 8.42 -30.20
C LEU A 346 -1.73 8.85 -31.64
N GLU A 347 -0.74 8.95 -32.52
CA GLU A 347 -0.92 9.34 -33.94
C GLU A 347 -1.80 8.31 -34.65
N GLN A 348 -1.47 7.04 -34.53
CA GLN A 348 -2.28 5.93 -35.07
C GLN A 348 -3.69 5.89 -34.50
N ALA A 349 -3.85 6.22 -33.19
CA ALA A 349 -5.16 6.28 -32.57
C ALA A 349 -6.03 7.39 -33.18
N LEU A 350 -5.46 8.57 -33.39
CA LEU A 350 -6.16 9.71 -34.00
C LEU A 350 -6.50 9.48 -35.47
N GLU A 351 -5.59 8.90 -36.26
CA GLU A 351 -5.83 8.60 -37.66
C GLU A 351 -6.96 7.58 -37.86
N ASN A 352 -7.00 6.53 -37.06
CA ASN A 352 -7.87 5.39 -37.31
C ASN A 352 -9.12 5.34 -36.44
N PHE A 353 -9.07 5.95 -35.23
CA PHE A 353 -10.06 5.73 -34.15
C PHE A 353 -10.50 7.00 -33.42
N ALA A 354 -10.29 8.21 -33.98
CA ALA A 354 -10.62 9.49 -33.31
C ALA A 354 -12.10 9.62 -32.90
N HIS A 355 -12.98 8.79 -33.44
CA HIS A 355 -14.40 8.76 -33.12
C HIS A 355 -14.71 7.96 -31.86
N LEU A 356 -13.80 7.07 -31.42
CA LEU A 356 -13.99 6.24 -30.24
C LEU A 356 -13.68 7.00 -28.95
N PRO A 357 -14.38 6.70 -27.85
CA PRO A 357 -14.02 7.25 -26.55
C PRO A 357 -12.67 6.68 -26.06
N VAL A 358 -11.87 7.53 -25.42
CA VAL A 358 -10.61 7.14 -24.80
C VAL A 358 -10.79 7.08 -23.29
N VAL A 359 -10.40 5.97 -22.68
CA VAL A 359 -10.42 5.78 -21.23
C VAL A 359 -8.98 5.80 -20.71
N VAL A 360 -8.67 6.81 -19.90
CA VAL A 360 -7.35 6.98 -19.25
C VAL A 360 -7.32 6.16 -17.97
N THR A 361 -6.43 5.18 -17.90
CA THR A 361 -6.22 4.31 -16.73
C THR A 361 -4.92 4.65 -15.98
N VAL A 362 -4.29 5.77 -16.29
CA VAL A 362 -3.07 6.23 -15.62
C VAL A 362 -3.46 7.06 -14.39
N SER A 363 -3.03 6.64 -13.19
CA SER A 363 -3.33 7.35 -11.93
C SER A 363 -2.63 8.70 -11.86
N TRP A 364 -1.37 8.71 -12.25
CA TRP A 364 -0.54 9.90 -12.21
C TRP A 364 -0.73 10.74 -13.46
N GLN A 365 -1.01 12.02 -13.31
CA GLN A 365 -1.24 12.95 -14.42
C GLN A 365 -2.46 12.62 -15.30
N GLY A 366 -3.42 11.82 -14.84
CA GLY A 366 -4.59 11.44 -15.64
C GLY A 366 -5.35 12.63 -16.23
N GLU A 367 -5.48 13.74 -15.49
CA GLU A 367 -6.13 14.96 -15.96
C GLU A 367 -5.32 15.68 -17.04
N ALA A 368 -3.99 15.78 -16.85
CA ALA A 368 -3.11 16.37 -17.86
C ALA A 368 -3.12 15.56 -19.16
N ILE A 369 -3.06 14.23 -19.04
CA ILE A 369 -3.16 13.31 -20.18
C ILE A 369 -4.52 13.46 -20.88
N ALA A 370 -5.61 13.54 -20.15
CA ALA A 370 -6.93 13.72 -20.73
C ALA A 370 -7.04 15.05 -21.49
N GLN A 371 -6.47 16.12 -20.96
CA GLN A 371 -6.43 17.42 -21.64
C GLN A 371 -5.56 17.37 -22.91
N GLU A 372 -4.41 16.69 -22.87
CA GLU A 372 -3.57 16.47 -24.06
C GLU A 372 -4.33 15.71 -25.15
N LEU A 373 -5.05 14.65 -24.79
CA LEU A 373 -5.87 13.86 -25.70
C LEU A 373 -7.00 14.67 -26.34
N LEU A 374 -7.69 15.50 -25.57
CA LEU A 374 -8.74 16.40 -26.07
C LEU A 374 -8.14 17.44 -27.03
N ASN A 375 -7.02 18.04 -26.69
CA ASN A 375 -6.31 19.01 -27.53
C ASN A 375 -5.79 18.38 -28.84
N ALA A 376 -5.42 17.10 -28.79
CA ALA A 376 -4.98 16.34 -29.96
C ALA A 376 -6.13 15.93 -30.89
N GLY A 377 -7.40 16.11 -30.49
CA GLY A 377 -8.57 15.83 -31.32
C GLY A 377 -9.41 14.63 -30.92
N CYS A 378 -9.13 13.98 -29.78
CA CYS A 378 -10.03 12.97 -29.22
C CYS A 378 -11.36 13.62 -28.80
N LYS A 379 -12.48 13.04 -29.26
CA LYS A 379 -13.79 13.66 -29.04
C LYS A 379 -14.36 13.44 -27.65
N LYS A 380 -13.98 12.35 -26.99
CA LYS A 380 -14.52 11.96 -25.69
C LYS A 380 -13.44 11.23 -24.89
N VAL A 381 -13.08 11.79 -23.75
CA VAL A 381 -12.05 11.25 -22.85
C VAL A 381 -12.64 11.06 -21.47
N PHE A 382 -12.42 9.88 -20.88
CA PHE A 382 -12.79 9.53 -19.52
C PHE A 382 -11.52 9.25 -18.72
N ILE A 383 -11.55 9.52 -17.43
CA ILE A 383 -10.44 9.25 -16.51
C ILE A 383 -10.97 8.32 -15.42
N LEU A 384 -10.46 7.09 -15.40
CA LEU A 384 -10.76 6.08 -14.36
C LEU A 384 -9.82 6.21 -13.17
#